data_452dd43701bd1c378aea6dd33bc30b02
#
_entry.id   452dd43701bd1c378aea6dd33bc30b02
#
_cell.length_a   1.000
_cell.length_b   1.000
_cell.length_c   1.000
_cell.angle_alpha   90.00
_cell.angle_beta   90.00
_cell.angle_gamma   90.00
#
_symmetry.space_group_name_H-M   'P 1'
#
loop_
_entity.id
_entity.type
_entity.pdbx_description
1 polymer ?
#
loop_
_entity_poly.entity_id
_entity_poly.type
_entity_poly.pdbx_seq_one_letter_code
_entity_poly.pdbx_strand_id
1 'polypeptide(L)'
;KDAMGSIRRKDGLAGFPKRAESDYDTFGVGHSSTSISAALGMAIAARLQQTGRKSIAVIGDGAMTAGMAFEALNHAGHLHADMLVILNDNDMSISRNVGGLSNYFAKLLSSRTYNQVRDSSKKVLQGAPHLMALAKKTEEHFKGMIAPGTLFEELGISSLGPIAGHDMEQLL
;
A
#
# COMPACT_ATOMS: atom_id res chain seq x y z
N LYS A 1 -20.61 -19.39 7.33
CA LYS A 1 -20.59 -18.81 8.69
C LYS A 1 -20.48 -19.89 9.75
N ASP A 2 -21.17 -21.03 9.61
CA ASP A 2 -21.25 -22.09 10.63
C ASP A 2 -19.90 -22.77 10.90
N ALA A 3 -19.06 -22.90 9.89
CA ALA A 3 -17.72 -23.47 10.01
C ALA A 3 -16.71 -22.56 10.76
N MET A 4 -16.97 -21.27 10.91
CA MET A 4 -16.04 -20.32 11.55
C MET A 4 -15.76 -20.65 13.03
N GLY A 5 -16.71 -21.27 13.73
CA GLY A 5 -16.52 -21.71 15.11
C GLY A 5 -15.51 -22.87 15.28
N SER A 6 -15.08 -23.50 14.17
CA SER A 6 -14.12 -24.60 14.17
C SER A 6 -12.67 -24.16 13.88
N ILE A 7 -12.42 -22.86 13.67
CA ILE A 7 -11.08 -22.33 13.39
C ILE A 7 -10.08 -22.78 14.46
N ARG A 8 -8.94 -23.32 14.01
CA ARG A 8 -7.83 -23.82 14.84
C ARG A 8 -8.21 -25.00 15.77
N ARG A 9 -9.34 -25.64 15.53
CA ARG A 9 -9.69 -26.90 16.22
C ARG A 9 -9.25 -28.10 15.39
N LYS A 10 -9.11 -29.25 16.06
CA LYS A 10 -8.86 -30.52 15.37
C LYS A 10 -10.00 -30.75 14.36
N ASP A 11 -9.65 -31.13 13.17
CA ASP A 11 -10.55 -31.38 12.03
C ASP A 11 -11.45 -30.18 11.65
N GLY A 12 -11.09 -28.98 12.10
CA GLY A 12 -11.73 -27.72 11.79
C GLY A 12 -10.95 -26.90 10.75
N LEU A 13 -11.39 -25.65 10.53
CA LEU A 13 -10.73 -24.73 9.62
C LEU A 13 -9.33 -24.34 10.09
N ALA A 14 -8.42 -24.20 9.14
CA ALA A 14 -7.09 -23.66 9.37
C ALA A 14 -7.16 -22.25 9.99
N GLY A 15 -6.14 -21.85 10.72
CA GLY A 15 -6.04 -20.51 11.30
C GLY A 15 -5.59 -19.45 10.32
N PHE A 16 -5.30 -19.83 9.07
CA PHE A 16 -4.79 -19.00 7.99
C PHE A 16 -5.44 -19.42 6.67
N PRO A 17 -5.42 -18.57 5.62
CA PRO A 17 -5.94 -18.92 4.31
C PRO A 17 -5.35 -20.24 3.79
N LYS A 18 -6.20 -21.14 3.32
CA LYS A 18 -5.81 -22.46 2.83
C LYS A 18 -6.65 -22.83 1.61
N ARG A 19 -6.01 -22.91 0.46
CA ARG A 19 -6.65 -23.16 -0.83
C ARG A 19 -7.56 -24.41 -0.89
N ALA A 20 -7.25 -25.40 -0.06
CA ALA A 20 -8.06 -26.62 0.00
C ALA A 20 -9.40 -26.44 0.76
N GLU A 21 -9.59 -25.32 1.43
CA GLU A 21 -10.78 -25.02 2.25
C GLU A 21 -11.78 -24.10 1.56
N SER A 22 -11.32 -23.25 0.62
CA SER A 22 -12.19 -22.31 -0.07
C SER A 22 -11.62 -21.89 -1.44
N ASP A 23 -12.49 -21.74 -2.42
CA ASP A 23 -12.15 -21.17 -3.74
C ASP A 23 -11.76 -19.69 -3.64
N TYR A 24 -12.13 -19.01 -2.54
CA TYR A 24 -11.76 -17.62 -2.27
C TYR A 24 -10.38 -17.48 -1.62
N ASP A 25 -9.78 -18.57 -1.15
CA ASP A 25 -8.43 -18.58 -0.62
C ASP A 25 -7.43 -18.72 -1.78
N THR A 26 -7.11 -17.61 -2.43
CA THR A 26 -6.28 -17.59 -3.64
C THR A 26 -4.83 -18.01 -3.38
N PHE A 27 -4.37 -17.89 -2.13
CA PHE A 27 -3.01 -18.21 -1.72
C PHE A 27 -2.98 -18.81 -0.31
N GLY A 28 -2.39 -20.00 -0.16
CA GLY A 28 -2.19 -20.63 1.16
C GLY A 28 -0.98 -20.06 1.85
N VAL A 29 -1.14 -19.54 3.07
CA VAL A 29 -0.07 -18.87 3.81
C VAL A 29 -0.29 -18.94 5.31
N GLY A 30 0.81 -18.95 6.06
CA GLY A 30 0.82 -18.80 7.53
C GLY A 30 1.79 -17.72 8.02
N HIS A 31 2.62 -17.17 7.12
CA HIS A 31 3.58 -16.10 7.41
C HIS A 31 3.04 -14.76 6.90
N SER A 32 3.20 -13.70 7.70
CA SER A 32 2.90 -12.33 7.26
C SER A 32 3.84 -11.88 6.13
N SER A 33 3.58 -10.72 5.52
CA SER A 33 4.48 -10.04 4.58
C SER A 33 4.64 -10.70 3.21
N THR A 34 3.87 -11.75 2.91
CA THR A 34 3.99 -12.54 1.68
C THR A 34 3.07 -12.06 0.55
N SER A 35 2.09 -11.21 0.84
CA SER A 35 1.02 -10.84 -0.11
C SER A 35 1.54 -10.19 -1.39
N ILE A 36 2.55 -9.30 -1.29
CA ILE A 36 3.11 -8.60 -2.46
C ILE A 36 3.82 -9.58 -3.38
N SER A 37 4.67 -10.47 -2.84
CA SER A 37 5.36 -11.50 -3.65
C SER A 37 4.38 -12.43 -4.34
N ALA A 38 3.34 -12.87 -3.61
CA ALA A 38 2.31 -13.75 -4.17
C ALA A 38 1.52 -13.06 -5.29
N ALA A 39 1.06 -11.83 -5.06
CA ALA A 39 0.34 -11.05 -6.05
C ALA A 39 1.20 -10.72 -7.28
N LEU A 40 2.50 -10.44 -7.08
CA LEU A 40 3.44 -10.24 -8.19
C LEU A 40 3.57 -11.49 -9.05
N GLY A 41 3.72 -12.66 -8.44
CA GLY A 41 3.75 -13.93 -9.17
C GLY A 41 2.47 -14.18 -9.97
N MET A 42 1.31 -13.86 -9.38
CA MET A 42 0.01 -13.97 -10.06
C MET A 42 -0.11 -12.96 -11.21
N ALA A 43 0.35 -11.73 -11.06
CA ALA A 43 0.35 -10.71 -12.11
C ALA A 43 1.23 -11.13 -13.31
N ILE A 44 2.42 -11.66 -13.01
CA ILE A 44 3.33 -12.18 -14.05
C ILE A 44 2.69 -13.36 -14.80
N ALA A 45 2.10 -14.31 -14.07
CA ALA A 45 1.41 -15.44 -14.66
C ALA A 45 0.23 -15.00 -15.53
N ALA A 46 -0.59 -14.05 -15.06
CA ALA A 46 -1.70 -13.49 -15.81
C ALA A 46 -1.26 -12.83 -17.12
N ARG A 47 -0.14 -12.09 -17.07
CA ARG A 47 0.47 -11.47 -18.26
C ARG A 47 0.97 -12.52 -19.26
N LEU A 48 1.69 -13.53 -18.80
CA LEU A 48 2.22 -14.59 -19.66
C LEU A 48 1.10 -15.42 -20.30
N GLN A 49 0.04 -15.67 -19.55
CA GLN A 49 -1.13 -16.43 -20.02
C GLN A 49 -2.17 -15.56 -20.75
N GLN A 50 -1.98 -14.26 -20.80
CA GLN A 50 -2.90 -13.28 -21.41
C GLN A 50 -4.36 -13.38 -20.88
N THR A 51 -4.52 -13.69 -19.60
CA THR A 51 -5.84 -13.90 -18.99
C THR A 51 -6.59 -12.61 -18.66
N GLY A 52 -5.92 -11.47 -18.65
CA GLY A 52 -6.48 -10.18 -18.23
C GLY A 52 -6.80 -10.07 -16.72
N ARG A 53 -6.46 -11.08 -15.92
CA ARG A 53 -6.67 -11.07 -14.47
C ARG A 53 -5.85 -9.98 -13.80
N LYS A 54 -6.45 -9.29 -12.84
CA LYS A 54 -5.78 -8.29 -12.01
C LYS A 54 -5.38 -8.90 -10.67
N SER A 55 -4.24 -8.46 -10.14
CA SER A 55 -3.71 -8.93 -8.87
C SER A 55 -3.69 -7.78 -7.88
N ILE A 56 -4.25 -8.02 -6.69
CA ILE A 56 -4.32 -7.04 -5.61
C ILE A 56 -3.67 -7.64 -4.37
N ALA A 57 -2.68 -6.96 -3.81
CA ALA A 57 -2.08 -7.30 -2.53
C ALA A 57 -2.57 -6.34 -1.46
N VAL A 58 -3.07 -6.85 -0.35
CA VAL A 58 -3.35 -6.06 0.86
C VAL A 58 -2.30 -6.41 1.89
N ILE A 59 -1.64 -5.40 2.46
CA ILE A 59 -0.58 -5.58 3.44
C ILE A 59 -0.71 -4.55 4.54
N GLY A 60 -0.51 -4.97 5.80
CA GLY A 60 -0.47 -4.05 6.94
C GLY A 60 0.88 -3.33 7.05
N ASP A 61 0.89 -2.19 7.74
CA ASP A 61 2.08 -1.37 8.01
C ASP A 61 3.21 -2.16 8.68
N GLY A 62 2.90 -2.91 9.73
CA GLY A 62 3.87 -3.78 10.39
C GLY A 62 4.42 -4.87 9.48
N ALA A 63 3.60 -5.48 8.63
CA ALA A 63 4.02 -6.50 7.67
C ALA A 63 4.87 -5.92 6.54
N MET A 64 4.68 -4.65 6.18
CA MET A 64 5.47 -3.95 5.16
C MET A 64 6.93 -3.74 5.60
N THR A 65 7.24 -3.78 6.89
CA THR A 65 8.61 -3.63 7.40
C THR A 65 9.51 -4.84 7.14
N ALA A 66 8.96 -5.97 6.72
CA ALA A 66 9.74 -7.17 6.43
C ALA A 66 10.52 -7.05 5.11
N GLY A 67 11.74 -7.58 5.08
CA GLY A 67 12.61 -7.54 3.91
C GLY A 67 11.96 -8.12 2.65
N MET A 68 11.24 -9.25 2.79
CA MET A 68 10.57 -9.89 1.65
C MET A 68 9.49 -9.00 1.00
N ALA A 69 8.82 -8.15 1.76
CA ALA A 69 7.86 -7.19 1.20
C ALA A 69 8.59 -6.12 0.38
N PHE A 70 9.72 -5.63 0.86
CA PHE A 70 10.54 -4.65 0.18
C PHE A 70 11.19 -5.23 -1.10
N GLU A 71 11.72 -6.44 -1.04
CA GLU A 71 12.25 -7.15 -2.22
C GLU A 71 11.19 -7.31 -3.31
N ALA A 72 9.97 -7.68 -2.90
CA ALA A 72 8.86 -7.83 -3.83
C ALA A 72 8.43 -6.50 -4.47
N LEU A 73 8.41 -5.40 -3.70
CA LEU A 73 8.15 -4.06 -4.23
C LEU A 73 9.21 -3.62 -5.24
N ASN A 74 10.49 -3.80 -4.90
CA ASN A 74 11.60 -3.50 -5.80
C ASN A 74 11.48 -4.25 -7.12
N HIS A 75 11.14 -5.54 -7.06
CA HIS A 75 10.95 -6.36 -8.26
C HIS A 75 9.69 -5.96 -9.04
N ALA A 76 8.58 -5.67 -8.36
CA ALA A 76 7.34 -5.23 -8.97
C ALA A 76 7.52 -3.91 -9.75
N GLY A 77 8.23 -2.96 -9.16
CA GLY A 77 8.57 -1.69 -9.79
C GLY A 77 9.46 -1.88 -11.03
N HIS A 78 10.52 -2.69 -10.92
CA HIS A 78 11.39 -3.00 -12.07
C HIS A 78 10.61 -3.62 -13.25
N LEU A 79 9.67 -4.50 -12.98
CA LEU A 79 8.86 -5.15 -14.00
C LEU A 79 7.68 -4.31 -14.51
N HIS A 80 7.42 -3.15 -13.91
CA HIS A 80 6.20 -2.37 -14.12
C HIS A 80 4.96 -3.29 -14.08
N ALA A 81 4.87 -4.10 -13.03
CA ALA A 81 3.85 -5.13 -12.91
C ALA A 81 2.44 -4.53 -12.79
N ASP A 82 1.50 -5.06 -13.57
CA ASP A 82 0.07 -4.65 -13.51
C ASP A 82 -0.58 -5.24 -12.26
N MET A 83 -0.35 -4.61 -11.12
CA MET A 83 -0.88 -5.00 -9.82
C MET A 83 -1.17 -3.77 -8.95
N LEU A 84 -2.06 -3.94 -7.99
CA LEU A 84 -2.37 -2.95 -6.98
C LEU A 84 -1.86 -3.43 -5.62
N VAL A 85 -1.16 -2.56 -4.90
CA VAL A 85 -0.79 -2.78 -3.50
C VAL A 85 -1.58 -1.83 -2.62
N ILE A 86 -2.35 -2.36 -1.68
CA ILE A 86 -3.10 -1.59 -0.68
C ILE A 86 -2.35 -1.71 0.64
N LEU A 87 -1.69 -0.62 1.05
CA LEU A 87 -1.12 -0.50 2.38
C LEU A 87 -2.23 -0.11 3.36
N ASN A 88 -2.63 -1.07 4.20
CA ASN A 88 -3.60 -0.85 5.25
C ASN A 88 -2.87 -0.48 6.54
N ASP A 89 -2.93 0.80 6.87
CA ASP A 89 -2.27 1.33 8.04
C ASP A 89 -3.30 1.75 9.10
N ASN A 90 -3.18 1.18 10.28
CA ASN A 90 -3.99 1.51 11.44
C ASN A 90 -3.12 1.93 12.64
N ASP A 91 -1.83 2.20 12.39
CA ASP A 91 -0.84 2.57 13.40
C ASP A 91 -0.68 1.52 14.53
N MET A 92 -1.13 0.27 14.26
CA MET A 92 -1.11 -0.83 15.21
C MET A 92 -0.48 -2.10 14.63
N SER A 93 0.53 -2.59 15.32
CA SER A 93 1.00 -3.98 15.22
C SER A 93 0.91 -4.65 16.60
N ILE A 94 1.34 -5.91 16.72
CA ILE A 94 1.41 -6.63 18.02
C ILE A 94 2.29 -5.86 19.03
N SER A 95 3.31 -5.16 18.53
CA SER A 95 4.14 -4.20 19.26
C SER A 95 4.34 -2.95 18.40
N ARG A 96 4.89 -1.88 18.96
CA ARG A 96 5.23 -0.69 18.17
C ARG A 96 6.18 -1.08 17.05
N ASN A 97 5.91 -0.60 15.84
CA ASN A 97 6.78 -0.81 14.71
C ASN A 97 8.17 -0.22 14.98
N VAL A 98 9.22 -0.97 14.67
CA VAL A 98 10.61 -0.59 14.86
C VAL A 98 11.36 -0.57 13.54
N GLY A 99 12.41 0.25 13.48
CA GLY A 99 13.29 0.32 12.30
C GLY A 99 13.08 1.55 11.42
N GLY A 100 13.97 1.74 10.45
CA GLY A 100 13.96 2.92 9.57
C GLY A 100 12.71 3.05 8.71
N LEU A 101 12.16 1.94 8.22
CA LEU A 101 10.92 1.91 7.45
C LEU A 101 9.71 2.32 8.29
N SER A 102 9.66 1.93 9.57
CA SER A 102 8.61 2.37 10.49
C SER A 102 8.57 3.90 10.62
N ASN A 103 9.74 4.52 10.78
CA ASN A 103 9.85 5.98 10.83
C ASN A 103 9.44 6.63 9.49
N TYR A 104 9.72 5.98 8.37
CA TYR A 104 9.31 6.44 7.06
C TYR A 104 7.78 6.40 6.90
N PHE A 105 7.13 5.29 7.27
CA PHE A 105 5.67 5.18 7.23
C PHE A 105 4.99 6.15 8.19
N ALA A 106 5.52 6.35 9.39
CA ALA A 106 5.01 7.35 10.32
C ALA A 106 5.08 8.77 9.72
N LYS A 107 6.14 9.09 8.98
CA LYS A 107 6.24 10.37 8.24
C LYS A 107 5.23 10.45 7.08
N LEU A 108 5.02 9.36 6.36
CA LEU A 108 4.04 9.26 5.28
C LEU A 108 2.63 9.61 5.78
N LEU A 109 2.27 9.08 6.95
CA LEU A 109 0.95 9.28 7.57
C LEU A 109 0.80 10.65 8.22
N SER A 110 1.86 11.15 8.86
CA SER A 110 1.86 12.50 9.45
C SER A 110 1.70 13.61 8.41
N SER A 111 1.91 13.30 7.13
CA SER A 111 1.69 14.22 6.01
C SER A 111 0.20 14.55 5.73
N ARG A 112 -0.75 13.98 6.48
CA ARG A 112 -2.14 14.47 6.49
C ARG A 112 -2.20 15.97 6.75
N THR A 113 -1.35 16.48 7.63
CA THR A 113 -1.19 17.93 7.87
C THR A 113 -0.67 18.66 6.63
N TYR A 114 0.22 18.02 5.85
CA TYR A 114 0.75 18.60 4.61
C TYR A 114 -0.34 18.72 3.53
N ASN A 115 -1.18 17.71 3.35
CA ASN A 115 -2.28 17.78 2.38
C ASN A 115 -3.34 18.82 2.79
N GLN A 116 -3.66 18.95 4.07
CA GLN A 116 -4.55 20.00 4.57
C GLN A 116 -3.96 21.41 4.40
N VAL A 117 -2.66 21.58 4.65
CA VAL A 117 -1.95 22.86 4.42
C VAL A 117 -1.86 23.15 2.92
N ARG A 118 -1.61 22.16 2.08
CA ARG A 118 -1.58 22.28 0.60
C ARG A 118 -2.94 22.71 0.03
N ASP A 119 -4.03 22.09 0.49
CA ASP A 119 -5.38 22.42 0.00
C ASP A 119 -5.84 23.80 0.52
N SER A 120 -5.46 24.15 1.74
CA SER A 120 -5.69 25.50 2.29
C SER A 120 -4.86 26.55 1.54
N SER A 121 -3.61 26.26 1.22
CA SER A 121 -2.73 27.14 0.44
C SER A 121 -3.21 27.32 -1.00
N LYS A 122 -3.75 26.27 -1.65
CA LYS A 122 -4.36 26.38 -2.98
C LYS A 122 -5.59 27.31 -2.98
N LYS A 123 -6.43 27.25 -1.94
CA LYS A 123 -7.57 28.17 -1.80
C LYS A 123 -7.17 29.61 -1.62
N VAL A 124 -6.07 29.88 -0.92
CA VAL A 124 -5.55 31.25 -0.69
C VAL A 124 -4.84 31.80 -1.93
N LEU A 125 -4.13 30.93 -2.71
CA LEU A 125 -3.39 31.34 -3.91
C LEU A 125 -4.25 31.54 -5.16
N GLN A 126 -5.49 31.09 -5.16
CA GLN A 126 -6.44 31.31 -6.30
C GLN A 126 -6.70 32.80 -6.56
N GLY A 127 -6.33 33.72 -5.65
CA GLY A 127 -6.45 35.16 -5.81
C GLY A 127 -5.24 35.88 -6.41
N ALA A 128 -4.09 35.20 -6.68
CA ALA A 128 -2.87 35.86 -7.11
C ALA A 128 -2.08 35.04 -8.17
N PRO A 129 -2.34 35.24 -9.48
CA PRO A 129 -1.78 34.43 -10.57
C PRO A 129 -0.23 34.45 -10.65
N HIS A 130 0.41 35.55 -10.29
CA HIS A 130 1.87 35.69 -10.32
C HIS A 130 2.59 34.89 -9.22
N LEU A 131 1.98 34.73 -8.05
CA LEU A 131 2.47 33.90 -6.97
C LEU A 131 2.31 32.41 -7.27
N MET A 132 1.36 32.05 -8.13
CA MET A 132 1.07 30.67 -8.52
C MET A 132 2.19 30.08 -9.41
N ALA A 133 2.80 30.87 -10.29
CA ALA A 133 3.93 30.43 -11.13
C ALA A 133 5.21 30.20 -10.32
N LEU A 134 5.45 31.06 -9.33
CA LEU A 134 6.59 30.91 -8.42
C LEU A 134 6.41 29.72 -7.46
N ALA A 135 5.20 29.55 -6.93
CA ALA A 135 4.83 28.44 -6.07
C ALA A 135 4.94 27.10 -6.80
N LYS A 136 4.56 27.04 -8.09
CA LYS A 136 4.66 25.83 -8.91
C LYS A 136 6.11 25.39 -9.14
N LYS A 137 7.01 26.35 -9.38
CA LYS A 137 8.44 26.10 -9.57
C LYS A 137 9.14 25.68 -8.25
N THR A 138 8.67 26.25 -7.13
CA THR A 138 9.15 25.88 -5.79
C THR A 138 8.54 24.52 -5.37
N GLU A 139 7.29 24.23 -5.73
CA GLU A 139 6.61 22.95 -5.48
C GLU A 139 7.31 21.78 -6.18
N GLU A 140 7.81 21.96 -7.41
CA GLU A 140 8.60 20.95 -8.12
C GLU A 140 9.95 20.67 -7.46
N HIS A 141 10.60 21.69 -6.88
CA HIS A 141 11.84 21.54 -6.12
C HIS A 141 11.60 20.92 -4.71
N PHE A 142 10.49 21.26 -4.06
CA PHE A 142 10.13 20.69 -2.76
C PHE A 142 9.54 19.26 -2.88
N LYS A 143 8.93 18.89 -4.01
CA LYS A 143 8.46 17.51 -4.25
C LYS A 143 9.59 16.49 -4.20
N GLY A 144 10.80 16.85 -4.62
CA GLY A 144 11.97 15.99 -4.55
C GLY A 144 12.57 15.82 -3.14
N MET A 145 12.21 16.69 -2.18
CA MET A 145 12.85 16.67 -0.85
C MET A 145 11.97 16.19 0.31
N ILE A 146 10.64 16.18 0.20
CA ILE A 146 9.75 15.94 1.36
C ILE A 146 8.45 15.19 0.99
N ALA A 147 8.26 14.69 -0.25
CA ALA A 147 7.03 14.02 -0.59
C ALA A 147 6.96 12.60 -0.01
N PRO A 148 5.89 12.24 0.70
CA PRO A 148 5.76 10.93 1.35
C PRO A 148 5.72 9.73 0.41
N GLY A 149 5.60 9.93 -0.89
CA GLY A 149 5.58 8.87 -1.91
C GLY A 149 6.95 8.55 -2.52
N THR A 150 8.00 9.31 -2.23
CA THR A 150 9.28 9.25 -2.96
C THR A 150 9.91 7.86 -3.00
N LEU A 151 9.85 7.08 -1.91
CA LEU A 151 10.43 5.74 -1.90
C LEU A 151 9.73 4.80 -2.91
N PHE A 152 8.40 4.83 -2.97
CA PHE A 152 7.65 3.99 -3.90
C PHE A 152 7.82 4.48 -5.34
N GLU A 153 7.85 5.79 -5.55
CA GLU A 153 8.09 6.40 -6.85
C GLU A 153 9.51 6.14 -7.36
N GLU A 154 10.51 6.17 -6.49
CA GLU A 154 11.89 5.78 -6.83
C GLU A 154 12.00 4.29 -7.19
N LEU A 155 11.15 3.44 -6.62
CA LEU A 155 11.01 2.04 -7.02
C LEU A 155 10.20 1.86 -8.32
N GLY A 156 9.67 2.92 -8.92
CA GLY A 156 8.85 2.85 -10.13
C GLY A 156 7.37 2.51 -9.88
N ILE A 157 6.89 2.71 -8.65
CA ILE A 157 5.51 2.43 -8.24
C ILE A 157 4.78 3.75 -8.00
N SER A 158 3.67 3.99 -8.71
CA SER A 158 2.83 5.16 -8.51
C SER A 158 2.11 5.08 -7.18
N SER A 159 2.19 6.13 -6.37
CA SER A 159 1.56 6.20 -5.05
C SER A 159 0.30 7.08 -5.08
N LEU A 160 -0.79 6.59 -4.50
CA LEU A 160 -2.06 7.30 -4.36
C LEU A 160 -2.42 7.36 -2.87
N GLY A 161 -2.81 8.51 -2.39
CA GLY A 161 -3.24 8.69 -1.00
C GLY A 161 -2.28 9.52 -0.15
N PRO A 162 -2.41 9.48 1.19
CA PRO A 162 -3.25 8.59 1.98
C PRO A 162 -4.75 8.88 1.86
N ILE A 163 -5.57 7.81 1.90
CA ILE A 163 -7.02 7.86 1.81
C ILE A 163 -7.61 7.39 3.14
N ALA A 164 -8.66 8.04 3.63
CA ALA A 164 -9.36 7.60 4.82
C ALA A 164 -10.18 6.34 4.50
N GLY A 165 -9.67 5.15 4.86
CA GLY A 165 -10.26 3.86 4.50
C GLY A 165 -11.65 3.58 5.10
N HIS A 166 -12.13 4.41 6.04
CA HIS A 166 -13.50 4.36 6.57
C HIS A 166 -14.43 5.39 5.93
N ASP A 167 -13.94 6.23 5.04
CA ASP A 167 -14.72 7.20 4.28
C ASP A 167 -14.98 6.65 2.87
N MET A 168 -16.18 6.14 2.66
CA MET A 168 -16.57 5.50 1.41
C MET A 168 -16.62 6.48 0.22
N GLU A 169 -16.86 7.78 0.47
CA GLU A 169 -16.86 8.80 -0.59
C GLU A 169 -15.44 9.08 -1.10
N GLN A 170 -14.44 8.93 -0.25
CA GLN A 170 -13.04 9.08 -0.65
C GLN A 170 -12.46 7.82 -1.30
N LEU A 171 -13.03 6.65 -1.00
CA LEU A 171 -12.57 5.36 -1.50
C LEU A 171 -13.12 5.04 -2.90
N LEU A 172 -14.28 5.53 -3.25
CA LEU A 172 -14.98 5.30 -4.53
C LEU A 172 -14.83 6.47 -5.50
#